data_d671da9ac7e45dcb83abc1895463aecc
#
_entry.id   d671da9ac7e45dcb83abc1895463aecc
#
_cell.length_a   1.000
_cell.length_b   1.000
_cell.length_c   1.000
_cell.angle_alpha   90.00
_cell.angle_beta   90.00
_cell.angle_gamma   90.00
#
_symmetry.space_group_name_H-M   'P 1'
#
loop_
_entity.id
_entity.type
_entity.pdbx_description
1 polymer ?
#
loop_
_entity_poly.entity_id
_entity_poly.type
_entity_poly.pdbx_seq_one_letter_code
_entity_poly.pdbx_strand_id
1 'polypeptide(L)'
;MENEARIGYSRLRSVRYGAPIRRSRNAIFTTNTMTVSNEQRSTRKRRTSTAAAAASNPDGLRAQGLRTRNTIIRVARKLLLEGGPLEFSQRAVAAAAGISVSNLQYYFPTRIAVLRAVIEPVIDTYLEDMKRALSSDASPRDVLDEMLQRSISDAKDAKYNALFRHFLSFAATDPECFKLYDEWYATLTRDLAQLLRAVNPAFSAADSRHAATMLIALADGLAMQYGTGRQTQALDAYFAATSRAIAYGTLAAPAGK
;
A
#
# COMPACT_ATOMS: atom_id res chain seq x y z
N MET A 1 48.14 20.02 24.01
CA MET A 1 47.99 18.68 24.63
C MET A 1 46.67 18.13 24.16
N GLU A 2 46.83 17.32 23.09
CA GLU A 2 45.77 16.56 22.43
C GLU A 2 45.28 15.46 23.36
N ASN A 3 44.00 15.25 23.40
CA ASN A 3 43.46 13.98 23.90
C ASN A 3 42.27 13.57 23.05
N GLU A 4 42.58 12.73 22.06
CA GLU A 4 41.66 12.05 21.19
C GLU A 4 40.84 11.02 22.00
N ALA A 5 39.52 11.18 22.05
CA ALA A 5 38.62 10.13 22.46
C ALA A 5 38.26 9.28 21.25
N ARG A 6 39.02 8.22 21.00
CA ARG A 6 38.67 7.11 20.10
C ARG A 6 37.48 6.34 20.68
N ILE A 7 36.30 6.52 20.11
CA ILE A 7 35.17 5.62 20.37
C ILE A 7 35.38 4.37 19.49
N GLY A 8 35.71 3.26 20.16
CA GLY A 8 35.95 1.98 19.53
C GLY A 8 34.67 1.32 19.00
N TYR A 9 34.55 1.21 17.68
CA TYR A 9 33.65 0.28 17.03
C TYR A 9 34.27 -1.13 17.06
N SER A 10 33.92 -1.93 18.04
CA SER A 10 34.21 -3.35 17.97
C SER A 10 33.12 -4.18 18.66
N ARG A 11 32.55 -5.07 17.86
CA ARG A 11 31.68 -6.21 18.13
C ARG A 11 30.24 -6.11 17.63
N LEU A 12 30.10 -6.12 16.30
CA LEU A 12 28.94 -6.78 15.71
C LEU A 12 29.23 -8.29 15.73
N ARG A 13 28.67 -9.00 16.71
CA ARG A 13 28.67 -10.47 16.74
C ARG A 13 27.80 -10.97 15.58
N SER A 14 28.42 -11.80 14.76
CA SER A 14 27.80 -12.59 13.72
C SER A 14 26.60 -13.38 14.27
N VAL A 15 25.39 -13.02 13.85
CA VAL A 15 24.21 -13.88 14.00
C VAL A 15 24.33 -15.00 12.99
N ARG A 16 24.67 -16.20 13.45
CA ARG A 16 24.64 -17.42 12.64
C ARG A 16 23.20 -17.74 12.29
N TYR A 17 22.89 -17.69 11.02
CA TYR A 17 21.66 -18.26 10.47
C TYR A 17 21.70 -19.78 10.66
N GLY A 18 20.71 -20.29 11.34
CA GLY A 18 20.52 -21.70 11.64
C GLY A 18 20.28 -22.55 10.39
N ALA A 19 20.52 -23.83 10.56
CA ALA A 19 20.66 -24.92 9.64
C ALA A 19 19.52 -25.14 8.63
N PRO A 20 19.81 -25.84 7.50
CA PRO A 20 18.85 -26.06 6.42
C PRO A 20 17.79 -27.09 6.81
N ILE A 21 16.54 -26.77 6.51
CA ILE A 21 15.39 -27.69 6.66
C ILE A 21 15.57 -28.87 5.72
N ARG A 22 15.70 -30.07 6.29
CA ARG A 22 15.73 -31.37 5.61
C ARG A 22 14.44 -31.54 4.80
N ARG A 23 14.56 -31.63 3.49
CA ARG A 23 13.52 -32.16 2.60
C ARG A 23 13.40 -33.66 2.82
N SER A 24 12.28 -34.11 3.33
CA SER A 24 11.88 -35.51 3.34
C SER A 24 11.42 -35.91 1.94
N ARG A 25 12.22 -36.76 1.28
CA ARG A 25 11.80 -37.48 0.07
C ARG A 25 11.10 -38.75 0.53
N ASN A 26 9.87 -38.93 0.15
CA ASN A 26 9.31 -40.28 -0.02
C ASN A 26 8.49 -40.29 -1.31
N ALA A 27 9.12 -40.84 -2.34
CA ALA A 27 8.47 -41.30 -3.53
C ALA A 27 8.01 -42.74 -3.30
N ILE A 28 6.77 -43.02 -3.53
CA ILE A 28 6.32 -44.39 -3.80
C ILE A 28 5.63 -44.38 -5.18
N PHE A 29 6.36 -44.89 -6.14
CA PHE A 29 5.82 -45.31 -7.43
C PHE A 29 5.05 -46.60 -7.23
N THR A 30 3.82 -46.67 -7.68
CA THR A 30 3.20 -47.92 -8.09
C THR A 30 2.55 -47.73 -9.46
N THR A 31 3.24 -48.34 -10.40
CA THR A 31 2.79 -48.67 -11.75
C THR A 31 1.57 -49.59 -11.64
N ASN A 32 0.49 -49.27 -12.30
CA ASN A 32 -0.48 -50.28 -12.70
C ASN A 32 -0.93 -50.05 -14.14
N THR A 33 -0.41 -50.90 -14.99
CA THR A 33 -0.77 -51.08 -16.39
C THR A 33 -2.00 -51.91 -16.44
N MET A 34 -3.09 -51.41 -17.00
CA MET A 34 -4.15 -52.24 -17.56
C MET A 34 -4.68 -51.63 -18.86
N THR A 35 -4.28 -52.29 -19.93
CA THR A 35 -4.90 -52.31 -21.24
C THR A 35 -6.29 -52.92 -21.16
N VAL A 36 -7.30 -52.22 -21.61
CA VAL A 36 -8.52 -52.83 -22.15
C VAL A 36 -8.99 -52.00 -23.33
N SER A 37 -9.07 -52.72 -24.41
CA SER A 37 -9.63 -52.34 -25.71
C SER A 37 -11.12 -52.14 -25.64
N ASN A 38 -11.60 -51.35 -26.52
CA ASN A 38 -12.68 -51.57 -27.47
C ASN A 38 -13.91 -50.66 -27.41
N GLU A 39 -14.05 -49.99 -28.52
CA GLU A 39 -15.28 -49.67 -29.25
C GLU A 39 -16.59 -49.42 -28.48
N GLN A 40 -16.95 -48.15 -28.45
CA GLN A 40 -18.34 -47.83 -28.78
C GLN A 40 -18.43 -46.47 -29.50
N ARG A 41 -18.68 -46.56 -30.78
CA ARG A 41 -19.18 -45.51 -31.67
C ARG A 41 -20.49 -45.00 -31.09
N SER A 42 -20.47 -43.90 -30.35
CA SER A 42 -21.70 -43.22 -29.97
C SER A 42 -21.86 -41.97 -30.82
N THR A 43 -22.90 -41.98 -31.59
CA THR A 43 -23.42 -40.96 -32.46
C THR A 43 -23.43 -39.60 -31.78
N ARG A 44 -22.57 -38.70 -32.26
CA ARG A 44 -22.53 -37.28 -31.90
C ARG A 44 -23.80 -36.61 -32.38
N LYS A 45 -24.84 -36.63 -31.55
CA LYS A 45 -26.06 -35.85 -31.71
C LYS A 45 -25.67 -34.39 -31.77
N ARG A 46 -25.66 -33.82 -32.96
CA ARG A 46 -25.45 -32.40 -33.24
C ARG A 46 -26.54 -31.63 -32.49
N ARG A 47 -26.21 -31.21 -31.23
CA ARG A 47 -27.03 -30.20 -30.56
C ARG A 47 -26.86 -28.92 -31.37
N THR A 48 -27.81 -28.64 -32.22
CA THR A 48 -28.06 -27.31 -32.72
C THR A 48 -28.27 -26.43 -31.50
N SER A 49 -27.23 -25.72 -31.09
CA SER A 49 -27.36 -24.62 -30.14
C SER A 49 -28.21 -23.58 -30.85
N THR A 50 -29.45 -23.51 -30.49
CA THR A 50 -30.24 -22.30 -30.57
C THR A 50 -29.54 -21.28 -29.61
N ALA A 51 -28.43 -20.79 -30.08
CA ALA A 51 -27.92 -19.51 -29.63
C ALA A 51 -28.84 -18.45 -30.24
N ALA A 52 -30.11 -18.47 -29.77
CA ALA A 52 -31.00 -17.35 -29.94
C ALA A 52 -30.23 -16.13 -29.37
N ALA A 53 -30.02 -15.17 -30.24
CA ALA A 53 -29.55 -13.85 -30.01
C ALA A 53 -30.09 -13.29 -28.66
N ALA A 54 -29.37 -13.52 -27.59
CA ALA A 54 -29.40 -12.63 -26.46
C ALA A 54 -28.79 -11.36 -27.02
N ALA A 55 -29.63 -10.42 -27.46
CA ALA A 55 -29.25 -9.07 -27.76
C ALA A 55 -28.35 -8.63 -26.59
N SER A 56 -27.08 -8.45 -26.87
CA SER A 56 -26.07 -8.11 -25.84
C SER A 56 -26.48 -6.75 -25.29
N ASN A 57 -27.15 -6.76 -24.13
CA ASN A 57 -27.51 -5.54 -23.43
C ASN A 57 -26.17 -4.81 -23.10
N PRO A 58 -25.89 -3.66 -23.73
CA PRO A 58 -24.62 -2.95 -23.55
C PRO A 58 -24.35 -2.66 -22.06
N ASP A 59 -25.40 -2.44 -21.28
CA ASP A 59 -25.30 -2.21 -19.83
C ASP A 59 -24.93 -3.49 -19.08
N GLY A 60 -25.40 -4.65 -19.52
CA GLY A 60 -25.02 -5.95 -18.98
C GLY A 60 -23.54 -6.27 -19.21
N LEU A 61 -23.02 -5.96 -20.40
CA LEU A 61 -21.59 -6.12 -20.74
C LEU A 61 -20.71 -5.17 -19.94
N ARG A 62 -21.11 -3.91 -19.80
CA ARG A 62 -20.41 -2.92 -18.95
C ARG A 62 -20.40 -3.36 -17.50
N ALA A 63 -21.54 -3.80 -16.96
CA ALA A 63 -21.64 -4.31 -15.60
C ALA A 63 -20.77 -5.55 -15.36
N GLN A 64 -20.67 -6.44 -16.36
CA GLN A 64 -19.79 -7.62 -16.31
C GLN A 64 -18.32 -7.20 -16.32
N GLY A 65 -17.92 -6.22 -17.16
CA GLY A 65 -16.57 -5.68 -17.20
C GLY A 65 -16.16 -5.05 -15.87
N LEU A 66 -17.04 -4.26 -15.26
CA LEU A 66 -16.81 -3.66 -13.95
C LEU A 66 -16.64 -4.72 -12.85
N ARG A 67 -17.48 -5.77 -12.84
CA ARG A 67 -17.34 -6.88 -11.88
C ARG A 67 -16.01 -7.59 -12.03
N THR A 68 -15.57 -7.86 -13.26
CA THR A 68 -14.27 -8.48 -13.53
C THR A 68 -13.13 -7.56 -13.05
N ARG A 69 -13.16 -6.27 -13.40
CA ARG A 69 -12.16 -5.29 -12.95
C ARG A 69 -12.06 -5.24 -11.42
N ASN A 70 -13.18 -5.16 -10.72
CA ASN A 70 -13.23 -5.12 -9.27
C ASN A 70 -12.73 -6.44 -8.63
N THR A 71 -13.01 -7.59 -9.27
CA THR A 71 -12.45 -8.86 -8.82
C THR A 71 -10.94 -8.89 -8.95
N ILE A 72 -10.37 -8.40 -10.05
CA ILE A 72 -8.93 -8.29 -10.26
C ILE A 72 -8.31 -7.42 -9.15
N ILE A 73 -8.85 -6.25 -8.89
CA ILE A 73 -8.32 -5.32 -7.85
C ILE A 73 -8.37 -5.99 -6.47
N ARG A 74 -9.47 -6.63 -6.13
CA ARG A 74 -9.64 -7.31 -4.83
C ARG A 74 -8.62 -8.43 -4.62
N VAL A 75 -8.42 -9.29 -5.63
CA VAL A 75 -7.45 -10.40 -5.51
C VAL A 75 -6.01 -9.89 -5.57
N ALA A 76 -5.74 -8.86 -6.36
CA ALA A 76 -4.44 -8.20 -6.42
C ALA A 76 -4.06 -7.62 -5.05
N ARG A 77 -4.99 -6.90 -4.39
CA ARG A 77 -4.79 -6.38 -3.03
C ARG A 77 -4.50 -7.50 -2.03
N LYS A 78 -5.25 -8.61 -2.11
CA LYS A 78 -5.03 -9.77 -1.23
C LYS A 78 -3.63 -10.36 -1.45
N LEU A 79 -3.24 -10.62 -2.70
CA LEU A 79 -1.91 -11.14 -3.03
C LEU A 79 -0.79 -10.22 -2.54
N LEU A 80 -0.94 -8.91 -2.72
CA LEU A 80 0.05 -7.95 -2.27
C LEU A 80 0.21 -7.96 -0.75
N LEU A 81 -0.89 -8.07 -0.01
CA LEU A 81 -0.87 -8.09 1.46
C LEU A 81 -0.33 -9.41 2.02
N GLU A 82 -0.58 -10.56 1.38
CA GLU A 82 -0.20 -11.89 1.86
C GLU A 82 1.19 -12.34 1.36
N GLY A 83 1.51 -12.07 0.07
CA GLY A 83 2.74 -12.53 -0.59
C GLY A 83 3.76 -11.41 -0.83
N GLY A 84 3.35 -10.15 -0.64
CA GLY A 84 4.21 -8.98 -0.86
C GLY A 84 4.62 -8.77 -2.31
N PRO A 85 5.62 -7.86 -2.55
CA PRO A 85 6.04 -7.48 -3.90
C PRO A 85 6.64 -8.64 -4.71
N LEU A 86 7.23 -9.64 -4.06
CA LEU A 86 7.88 -10.77 -4.74
C LEU A 86 6.87 -11.71 -5.41
N GLU A 87 5.72 -11.95 -4.79
CA GLU A 87 4.66 -12.80 -5.33
C GLU A 87 3.67 -12.02 -6.21
N PHE A 88 3.70 -10.70 -6.14
CA PHE A 88 2.80 -9.84 -6.90
C PHE A 88 3.23 -9.77 -8.37
N SER A 89 2.57 -10.54 -9.23
CA SER A 89 2.79 -10.57 -10.68
C SER A 89 1.48 -10.65 -11.45
N GLN A 90 1.46 -10.21 -12.72
CA GLN A 90 0.27 -10.35 -13.58
C GLN A 90 -0.22 -11.81 -13.67
N ARG A 91 0.70 -12.79 -13.72
CA ARG A 91 0.33 -14.21 -13.76
C ARG A 91 -0.35 -14.66 -12.48
N ALA A 92 0.21 -14.29 -11.32
CA ALA A 92 -0.38 -14.62 -10.02
C ALA A 92 -1.76 -13.98 -9.84
N VAL A 93 -1.90 -12.70 -10.23
CA VAL A 93 -3.18 -11.99 -10.15
C VAL A 93 -4.22 -12.61 -11.09
N ALA A 94 -3.85 -12.94 -12.34
CA ALA A 94 -4.75 -13.58 -13.29
C ALA A 94 -5.22 -14.95 -12.79
N ALA A 95 -4.30 -15.78 -12.29
CA ALA A 95 -4.60 -17.08 -11.70
C ALA A 95 -5.56 -16.95 -10.51
N ALA A 96 -5.29 -16.03 -9.58
CA ALA A 96 -6.14 -15.78 -8.42
C ALA A 96 -7.51 -15.20 -8.77
N ALA A 97 -7.62 -14.48 -9.90
CA ALA A 97 -8.89 -13.96 -10.43
C ALA A 97 -9.67 -14.98 -11.27
N GLY A 98 -9.08 -16.15 -11.57
CA GLY A 98 -9.69 -17.18 -12.42
C GLY A 98 -9.83 -16.76 -13.90
N ILE A 99 -8.89 -15.92 -14.40
CA ILE A 99 -8.91 -15.40 -15.78
C ILE A 99 -7.55 -15.64 -16.47
N SER A 100 -7.53 -15.53 -17.79
CA SER A 100 -6.27 -15.56 -18.55
C SER A 100 -5.46 -14.28 -18.34
N VAL A 101 -4.13 -14.37 -18.52
CA VAL A 101 -3.23 -13.20 -18.47
C VAL A 101 -3.63 -12.17 -19.52
N SER A 102 -4.01 -12.60 -20.73
CA SER A 102 -4.47 -11.70 -21.79
C SER A 102 -5.75 -10.94 -21.40
N ASN A 103 -6.68 -11.61 -20.70
CA ASN A 103 -7.88 -10.95 -20.19
C ASN A 103 -7.51 -9.94 -19.07
N LEU A 104 -6.58 -10.27 -18.19
CA LEU A 104 -6.09 -9.31 -17.20
C LEU A 104 -5.43 -8.10 -17.87
N GLN A 105 -4.59 -8.30 -18.88
CA GLN A 105 -3.90 -7.24 -19.63
C GLN A 105 -4.86 -6.31 -20.37
N TYR A 106 -6.02 -6.80 -20.77
CA TYR A 106 -7.09 -5.94 -21.32
C TYR A 106 -7.57 -4.89 -20.31
N TYR A 107 -7.66 -5.24 -19.02
CA TYR A 107 -8.03 -4.28 -17.95
C TYR A 107 -6.84 -3.49 -17.42
N PHE A 108 -5.68 -4.15 -17.32
CA PHE A 108 -4.47 -3.61 -16.70
C PHE A 108 -3.24 -4.07 -17.51
N PRO A 109 -2.78 -3.25 -18.46
CA PRO A 109 -1.71 -3.64 -19.39
C PRO A 109 -0.40 -4.03 -18.71
N THR A 110 -0.08 -3.42 -17.56
CA THR A 110 1.17 -3.64 -16.84
C THR A 110 0.92 -4.09 -15.40
N ARG A 111 1.94 -4.65 -14.75
CA ARG A 111 1.92 -4.93 -13.31
C ARG A 111 1.67 -3.66 -12.51
N ILE A 112 2.27 -2.56 -12.93
CA ILE A 112 2.12 -1.27 -12.26
C ILE A 112 0.70 -0.72 -12.40
N ALA A 113 0.05 -0.91 -13.55
CA ALA A 113 -1.35 -0.54 -13.70
C ALA A 113 -2.27 -1.29 -12.72
N VAL A 114 -1.98 -2.56 -12.43
CA VAL A 114 -2.71 -3.31 -11.37
C VAL A 114 -2.41 -2.72 -9.99
N LEU A 115 -1.13 -2.43 -9.69
CA LEU A 115 -0.72 -1.86 -8.41
C LEU A 115 -1.39 -0.50 -8.17
N ARG A 116 -1.36 0.39 -9.17
CA ARG A 116 -2.01 1.70 -9.10
C ARG A 116 -3.49 1.58 -8.76
N ALA A 117 -4.21 0.67 -9.42
CA ALA A 117 -5.63 0.44 -9.13
C ALA A 117 -5.91 -0.08 -7.72
N VAL A 118 -4.91 -0.66 -7.04
CA VAL A 118 -5.00 -1.06 -5.62
C VAL A 118 -4.69 0.10 -4.68
N ILE A 119 -3.72 0.96 -5.04
CA ILE A 119 -3.19 2.02 -4.17
C ILE A 119 -3.95 3.35 -4.34
N GLU A 120 -4.24 3.77 -5.58
CA GLU A 120 -4.89 5.06 -5.85
C GLU A 120 -6.17 5.29 -5.01
N PRO A 121 -7.10 4.31 -4.86
CA PRO A 121 -8.28 4.54 -4.04
C PRO A 121 -7.98 4.81 -2.56
N VAL A 122 -6.86 4.31 -2.03
CA VAL A 122 -6.44 4.57 -0.66
C VAL A 122 -5.91 6.00 -0.54
N ILE A 123 -5.11 6.43 -1.51
CA ILE A 123 -4.59 7.81 -1.60
C ILE A 123 -5.75 8.79 -1.76
N ASP A 124 -6.65 8.53 -2.73
CA ASP A 124 -7.79 9.39 -3.03
C ASP A 124 -8.69 9.58 -1.79
N THR A 125 -9.01 8.47 -1.09
CA THR A 125 -9.80 8.53 0.14
C THR A 125 -9.12 9.42 1.19
N TYR A 126 -7.82 9.29 1.36
CA TYR A 126 -7.07 10.10 2.31
C TYR A 126 -7.08 11.59 1.95
N LEU A 127 -6.85 11.92 0.67
CA LEU A 127 -6.85 13.30 0.19
C LEU A 127 -8.26 13.92 0.21
N GLU A 128 -9.29 13.16 -0.10
CA GLU A 128 -10.69 13.61 -0.01
C GLU A 128 -11.11 13.90 1.43
N ASP A 129 -10.72 13.03 2.38
CA ASP A 129 -10.98 13.24 3.79
C ASP A 129 -10.26 14.49 4.31
N MET A 130 -9.00 14.69 3.92
CA MET A 130 -8.24 15.92 4.20
C MET A 130 -8.95 17.15 3.66
N LYS A 131 -9.34 17.12 2.39
CA LYS A 131 -10.05 18.23 1.75
C LYS A 131 -11.38 18.53 2.43
N ARG A 132 -12.12 17.51 2.85
CA ARG A 132 -13.37 17.65 3.58
C ARG A 132 -13.14 18.28 4.94
N ALA A 133 -12.12 17.85 5.68
CA ALA A 133 -11.75 18.43 6.96
C ALA A 133 -11.35 19.92 6.82
N LEU A 134 -10.55 20.26 5.82
CA LEU A 134 -10.15 21.65 5.51
C LEU A 134 -11.30 22.56 5.06
N SER A 135 -12.39 21.98 4.52
CA SER A 135 -13.58 22.71 4.07
C SER A 135 -14.71 22.74 5.10
N SER A 136 -14.51 22.13 6.27
CA SER A 136 -15.49 22.11 7.35
C SER A 136 -15.50 23.42 8.14
N ASP A 137 -16.58 23.64 8.90
CA ASP A 137 -16.68 24.77 9.85
C ASP A 137 -15.90 24.53 11.16
N ALA A 138 -15.17 23.41 11.26
CA ALA A 138 -14.35 23.10 12.43
C ALA A 138 -13.16 24.06 12.56
N SER A 139 -12.73 24.33 13.79
CA SER A 139 -11.53 25.16 13.97
C SER A 139 -10.30 24.48 13.36
N PRO A 140 -9.30 25.25 12.84
CA PRO A 140 -8.08 24.66 12.32
C PRO A 140 -7.34 23.75 13.31
N ARG A 141 -7.49 24.01 14.62
CA ARG A 141 -6.90 23.18 15.69
C ARG A 141 -7.62 21.85 15.82
N ASP A 142 -8.95 21.84 15.75
CA ASP A 142 -9.75 20.61 15.82
C ASP A 142 -9.45 19.72 14.60
N VAL A 143 -9.34 20.33 13.41
CA VAL A 143 -8.95 19.63 12.18
C VAL A 143 -7.55 19.00 12.32
N LEU A 144 -6.60 19.74 12.89
CA LEU A 144 -5.25 19.20 13.15
C LEU A 144 -5.31 18.02 14.11
N ASP A 145 -6.03 18.14 15.22
CA ASP A 145 -6.16 17.10 16.23
C ASP A 145 -6.82 15.83 15.66
N GLU A 146 -7.85 15.97 14.84
CA GLU A 146 -8.48 14.85 14.12
C GLU A 146 -7.48 14.15 13.18
N MET A 147 -6.69 14.92 12.43
CA MET A 147 -5.65 14.37 11.56
C MET A 147 -4.55 13.63 12.33
N LEU A 148 -4.12 14.13 13.49
CA LEU A 148 -3.15 13.45 14.33
C LEU A 148 -3.71 12.14 14.90
N GLN A 149 -4.97 12.13 15.33
CA GLN A 149 -5.65 10.90 15.78
C GLN A 149 -5.78 9.89 14.65
N ARG A 150 -6.11 10.33 13.44
CA ARG A 150 -6.17 9.49 12.27
C ARG A 150 -4.80 8.88 11.94
N SER A 151 -3.73 9.66 11.96
CA SER A 151 -2.36 9.17 11.74
C SER A 151 -1.99 8.05 12.72
N ILE A 152 -2.36 8.18 13.99
CA ILE A 152 -2.17 7.14 15.01
C ILE A 152 -3.01 5.89 14.67
N SER A 153 -4.27 6.08 14.26
CA SER A 153 -5.16 4.97 13.89
C SER A 153 -4.64 4.20 12.67
N ASP A 154 -4.22 4.92 11.63
CA ASP A 154 -3.68 4.34 10.40
C ASP A 154 -2.35 3.61 10.68
N ALA A 155 -1.49 4.17 11.54
CA ALA A 155 -0.27 3.51 11.99
C ALA A 155 -0.53 2.18 12.73
N LYS A 156 -1.69 2.04 13.38
CA LYS A 156 -2.13 0.81 14.09
C LYS A 156 -2.78 -0.22 13.17
N ASP A 157 -3.28 0.19 12.00
CA ASP A 157 -3.86 -0.73 11.03
C ASP A 157 -2.75 -1.50 10.30
N ALA A 158 -2.60 -2.79 10.67
CA ALA A 158 -1.58 -3.65 10.10
C ALA A 158 -1.69 -3.80 8.57
N LYS A 159 -2.93 -3.78 8.02
CA LYS A 159 -3.16 -3.92 6.57
C LYS A 159 -2.81 -2.65 5.83
N TYR A 160 -3.23 -1.50 6.35
CA TYR A 160 -2.85 -0.19 5.82
C TYR A 160 -1.33 -0.04 5.79
N ASN A 161 -0.70 -0.34 6.93
CA ASN A 161 0.74 -0.25 7.12
C ASN A 161 1.53 -1.18 6.17
N ALA A 162 1.06 -2.44 5.99
CA ALA A 162 1.66 -3.36 5.05
C ALA A 162 1.54 -2.86 3.60
N LEU A 163 0.35 -2.38 3.20
CA LEU A 163 0.11 -1.85 1.87
C LEU A 163 0.99 -0.64 1.56
N PHE A 164 1.10 0.27 2.52
CA PHE A 164 1.96 1.44 2.41
C PHE A 164 3.44 1.07 2.22
N ARG A 165 3.98 0.15 3.03
CA ARG A 165 5.36 -0.33 2.88
C ARG A 165 5.61 -1.01 1.53
N HIS A 166 4.65 -1.77 1.03
CA HIS A 166 4.76 -2.37 -0.30
C HIS A 166 4.78 -1.30 -1.39
N PHE A 167 3.94 -0.27 -1.26
CA PHE A 167 3.93 0.86 -2.19
C PHE A 167 5.28 1.59 -2.21
N LEU A 168 5.86 1.89 -1.05
CA LEU A 168 7.20 2.48 -0.94
C LEU A 168 8.27 1.61 -1.61
N SER A 169 8.20 0.29 -1.45
CA SER A 169 9.13 -0.64 -2.10
C SER A 169 9.03 -0.58 -3.63
N PHE A 170 7.82 -0.43 -4.20
CA PHE A 170 7.65 -0.24 -5.64
C PHE A 170 8.13 1.14 -6.08
N ALA A 171 7.80 2.19 -5.34
CA ALA A 171 8.23 3.57 -5.65
C ALA A 171 9.77 3.70 -5.66
N ALA A 172 10.48 2.94 -4.84
CA ALA A 172 11.94 2.93 -4.82
C ALA A 172 12.59 2.33 -6.09
N THR A 173 11.84 1.57 -6.91
CA THR A 173 12.40 0.80 -8.04
C THR A 173 11.68 1.03 -9.36
N ASP A 174 10.54 1.69 -9.37
CA ASP A 174 9.70 1.90 -10.54
C ASP A 174 9.34 3.39 -10.72
N PRO A 175 9.72 4.03 -11.84
CA PRO A 175 9.50 5.46 -12.07
C PRO A 175 8.02 5.90 -12.08
N GLU A 176 7.10 5.05 -12.56
CA GLU A 176 5.66 5.37 -12.57
C GLU A 176 5.09 5.37 -11.14
N CYS A 177 5.52 4.39 -10.34
CA CYS A 177 5.17 4.35 -8.92
C CYS A 177 5.79 5.50 -8.14
N PHE A 178 7.05 5.86 -8.44
CA PHE A 178 7.70 7.00 -7.82
C PHE A 178 6.94 8.30 -8.12
N LYS A 179 6.54 8.51 -9.37
CA LYS A 179 5.76 9.69 -9.76
C LYS A 179 4.44 9.78 -8.98
N LEU A 180 3.70 8.67 -8.87
CA LEU A 180 2.46 8.62 -8.08
C LEU A 180 2.71 8.96 -6.61
N TYR A 181 3.78 8.43 -6.05
CA TYR A 181 4.21 8.71 -4.67
C TYR A 181 4.55 10.19 -4.47
N ASP A 182 5.36 10.77 -5.37
CA ASP A 182 5.79 12.16 -5.32
C ASP A 182 4.60 13.13 -5.44
N GLU A 183 3.69 12.89 -6.39
CA GLU A 183 2.47 13.69 -6.57
C GLU A 183 1.56 13.64 -5.33
N TRP A 184 1.44 12.48 -4.69
CA TRP A 184 0.68 12.33 -3.46
C TRP A 184 1.30 13.14 -2.32
N TYR A 185 2.60 12.96 -2.07
CA TYR A 185 3.29 13.68 -1.00
C TYR A 185 3.35 15.19 -1.22
N ALA A 186 3.51 15.63 -2.46
CA ALA A 186 3.44 17.06 -2.81
C ALA A 186 2.06 17.66 -2.47
N THR A 187 0.98 16.93 -2.80
CA THR A 187 -0.39 17.35 -2.48
C THR A 187 -0.62 17.37 -0.97
N LEU A 188 -0.27 16.31 -0.28
CA LEU A 188 -0.39 16.19 1.17
C LEU A 188 0.38 17.30 1.91
N THR A 189 1.64 17.55 1.50
CA THR A 189 2.47 18.61 2.08
C THR A 189 1.88 19.99 1.88
N ARG A 190 1.35 20.28 0.68
CA ARG A 190 0.70 21.55 0.37
C ARG A 190 -0.53 21.78 1.24
N ASP A 191 -1.41 20.80 1.33
CA ASP A 191 -2.68 20.91 2.03
C ASP A 191 -2.46 21.00 3.56
N LEU A 192 -1.52 20.20 4.08
CA LEU A 192 -1.12 20.28 5.48
C LEU A 192 -0.43 21.63 5.81
N ALA A 193 0.43 22.15 4.93
CA ALA A 193 1.03 23.46 5.12
C ALA A 193 -0.01 24.60 5.14
N GLN A 194 -1.09 24.47 4.37
CA GLN A 194 -2.22 25.40 4.44
C GLN A 194 -2.92 25.35 5.81
N LEU A 195 -3.20 24.16 6.32
CA LEU A 195 -3.77 23.96 7.66
C LEU A 195 -2.86 24.56 8.73
N LEU A 196 -1.55 24.31 8.66
CA LEU A 196 -0.60 24.80 9.65
C LEU A 196 -0.52 26.33 9.72
N ARG A 197 -0.69 27.03 8.60
CA ARG A 197 -0.79 28.50 8.58
C ARG A 197 -2.10 29.00 9.21
N ALA A 198 -3.17 28.22 9.08
CA ALA A 198 -4.42 28.56 9.77
C ALA A 198 -4.33 28.30 11.28
N VAL A 199 -3.58 27.27 11.69
CA VAL A 199 -3.32 26.96 13.12
C VAL A 199 -2.36 27.98 13.75
N ASN A 200 -1.30 28.37 13.04
CA ASN A 200 -0.29 29.32 13.45
C ASN A 200 -0.02 30.37 12.33
N PRO A 201 -0.72 31.53 12.38
CA PRO A 201 -0.56 32.59 11.38
C PRO A 201 0.84 33.22 11.33
N ALA A 202 1.69 32.97 12.32
CA ALA A 202 3.08 33.45 12.31
C ALA A 202 4.00 32.65 11.38
N PHE A 203 3.57 31.48 10.91
CA PHE A 203 4.35 30.69 9.96
C PHE A 203 4.42 31.38 8.59
N SER A 204 5.63 31.53 8.09
CA SER A 204 5.85 31.83 6.67
C SER A 204 5.43 30.64 5.79
N ALA A 205 5.33 30.87 4.47
CA ALA A 205 5.07 29.79 3.51
C ALA A 205 6.19 28.73 3.52
N ALA A 206 7.43 29.09 3.84
CA ALA A 206 8.54 28.16 3.95
C ALA A 206 8.44 27.34 5.25
N ASP A 207 8.23 28.01 6.39
CA ASP A 207 8.12 27.35 7.69
C ASP A 207 6.97 26.36 7.72
N SER A 208 5.79 26.74 7.19
CA SER A 208 4.63 25.84 7.12
C SER A 208 4.89 24.59 6.26
N ARG A 209 5.65 24.72 5.15
CA ARG A 209 6.05 23.55 4.35
C ARG A 209 7.02 22.64 5.08
N HIS A 210 8.03 23.21 5.76
CA HIS A 210 8.98 22.44 6.56
C HIS A 210 8.27 21.72 7.71
N ALA A 211 7.39 22.41 8.43
CA ALA A 211 6.58 21.81 9.49
C ALA A 211 5.68 20.69 8.95
N ALA A 212 5.02 20.89 7.81
CA ALA A 212 4.21 19.84 7.16
C ALA A 212 5.04 18.60 6.80
N THR A 213 6.22 18.81 6.18
CA THR A 213 7.13 17.72 5.85
C THR A 213 7.58 16.96 7.10
N MET A 214 7.87 17.66 8.20
CA MET A 214 8.26 17.03 9.47
C MET A 214 7.11 16.24 10.09
N LEU A 215 5.86 16.73 10.02
CA LEU A 215 4.69 16.00 10.51
C LEU A 215 4.43 14.72 9.72
N ILE A 216 4.57 14.78 8.38
CA ILE A 216 4.46 13.61 7.51
C ILE A 216 5.55 12.59 7.87
N ALA A 217 6.82 13.03 8.01
CA ALA A 217 7.92 12.15 8.37
C ALA A 217 7.73 11.49 9.76
N LEU A 218 7.13 12.20 10.72
CA LEU A 218 6.79 11.64 12.03
C LEU A 218 5.68 10.57 11.90
N ALA A 219 4.65 10.82 11.09
CA ALA A 219 3.57 9.86 10.86
C ALA A 219 4.07 8.60 10.16
N ASP A 220 4.91 8.74 9.14
CA ASP A 220 5.56 7.63 8.44
C ASP A 220 6.46 6.83 9.38
N GLY A 221 7.27 7.52 10.18
CA GLY A 221 8.12 6.89 11.19
C GLY A 221 7.32 6.13 12.24
N LEU A 222 6.19 6.69 12.72
CA LEU A 222 5.28 6.02 13.63
C LEU A 222 4.71 4.74 13.00
N ALA A 223 4.23 4.82 11.75
CA ALA A 223 3.71 3.68 11.02
C ALA A 223 4.77 2.57 10.85
N MET A 224 6.03 2.93 10.57
CA MET A 224 7.15 1.99 10.51
C MET A 224 7.39 1.28 11.86
N GLN A 225 7.42 2.04 12.97
CA GLN A 225 7.61 1.47 14.31
C GLN A 225 6.47 0.53 14.70
N TYR A 226 5.23 0.91 14.43
CA TYR A 226 4.05 0.10 14.75
C TYR A 226 3.98 -1.17 13.88
N GLY A 227 4.36 -1.07 12.62
CA GLY A 227 4.48 -2.23 11.73
C GLY A 227 5.53 -3.26 12.16
N THR A 228 6.40 -2.93 13.11
CA THR A 228 7.39 -3.84 13.72
C THR A 228 7.04 -4.24 15.16
N GLY A 229 5.82 -3.96 15.61
CA GLY A 229 5.33 -4.36 16.93
C GLY A 229 5.73 -3.44 18.09
N ARG A 230 6.27 -2.24 17.81
CA ARG A 230 6.70 -1.28 18.86
C ARG A 230 5.60 -0.31 19.30
N GLN A 231 4.35 -0.75 19.20
CA GLN A 231 3.19 0.06 19.57
C GLN A 231 3.07 0.18 21.09
N THR A 232 2.98 1.41 21.60
CA THR A 232 2.72 1.72 23.01
C THR A 232 1.86 2.98 23.15
N GLN A 233 1.08 3.06 24.21
CA GLN A 233 0.30 4.27 24.52
C GLN A 233 1.21 5.49 24.79
N ALA A 234 2.38 5.27 25.37
CA ALA A 234 3.35 6.33 25.57
C ALA A 234 3.84 6.90 24.23
N LEU A 235 4.09 6.07 23.23
CA LEU A 235 4.50 6.51 21.90
C LEU A 235 3.40 7.30 21.18
N ASP A 236 2.12 6.92 21.33
CA ASP A 236 0.98 7.72 20.85
C ASP A 236 1.02 9.14 21.47
N ALA A 237 1.21 9.22 22.79
CA ALA A 237 1.26 10.49 23.50
C ALA A 237 2.47 11.37 23.07
N TYR A 238 3.66 10.77 22.92
CA TYR A 238 4.83 11.48 22.40
C TYR A 238 4.64 11.97 20.98
N PHE A 239 4.08 11.14 20.10
CA PHE A 239 3.78 11.54 18.72
C PHE A 239 2.83 12.75 18.71
N ALA A 240 1.72 12.68 19.44
CA ALA A 240 0.73 13.76 19.49
C ALA A 240 1.32 15.04 20.08
N ALA A 241 2.09 14.95 21.17
CA ALA A 241 2.73 16.11 21.81
C ALA A 241 3.77 16.77 20.89
N THR A 242 4.64 15.97 20.27
CA THR A 242 5.67 16.48 19.35
C THR A 242 5.05 17.10 18.11
N SER A 243 4.04 16.46 17.54
CA SER A 243 3.33 16.98 16.37
C SER A 243 2.65 18.32 16.66
N ARG A 244 2.01 18.48 17.82
CA ARG A 244 1.45 19.77 18.24
C ARG A 244 2.53 20.83 18.46
N ALA A 245 3.67 20.46 19.06
CA ALA A 245 4.79 21.39 19.27
C ALA A 245 5.34 21.92 17.93
N ILE A 246 5.44 21.07 16.91
CA ILE A 246 5.80 21.47 15.55
C ILE A 246 4.73 22.39 14.96
N ALA A 247 3.44 21.98 15.01
CA ALA A 247 2.35 22.71 14.41
C ALA A 247 2.12 24.10 15.03
N TYR A 248 2.39 24.25 16.32
CA TYR A 248 2.26 25.52 17.02
C TYR A 248 3.54 26.36 17.00
N GLY A 249 4.62 25.86 16.41
CA GLY A 249 5.91 26.57 16.34
C GLY A 249 6.59 26.74 17.71
N THR A 250 6.28 25.85 18.65
CA THR A 250 6.92 25.89 20.00
C THR A 250 8.28 25.18 20.04
N LEU A 251 8.61 24.38 19.01
CA LEU A 251 9.95 23.91 18.76
C LEU A 251 10.71 25.05 18.07
N ALA A 252 11.77 25.56 18.71
CA ALA A 252 12.63 26.57 18.11
C ALA A 252 13.16 26.07 16.77
N ALA A 253 12.85 26.81 15.68
CA ALA A 253 13.52 26.55 14.41
C ALA A 253 15.04 26.73 14.61
N PRO A 254 15.90 25.89 14.00
CA PRO A 254 17.33 26.14 14.04
C PRO A 254 17.62 27.53 13.47
N ALA A 255 18.38 28.35 14.19
CA ALA A 255 18.77 29.65 13.69
C ALA A 255 19.43 29.48 12.32
N GLY A 256 18.77 30.01 11.26
CA GLY A 256 19.29 29.94 9.91
C GLY A 256 20.70 30.58 9.87
N LYS A 257 21.65 29.80 9.34
CA LYS A 257 22.96 30.33 8.95
C LYS A 257 22.86 30.99 7.60
#